data_4ca6d4ad4865e94b939dbb468ebdfe84
#
_entry.id   4ca6d4ad4865e94b939dbb468ebdfe84
#
_cell.length_a   1.000
_cell.length_b   1.000
_cell.length_c   1.000
_cell.angle_alpha   90.00
_cell.angle_beta   90.00
_cell.angle_gamma   90.00
#
_symmetry.space_group_name_H-M   'P 1'
#
loop_
_entity.id
_entity.type
_entity.pdbx_description
1 polymer ?
#
loop_
_entity_poly.entity_id
_entity_poly.type
_entity_poly.pdbx_seq_one_letter_code
_entity_poly.pdbx_strand_id
1 'polypeptide(L)'
;MIQIILTWHQISESLWRRRLPFLLAGLLLLLSMLPACGPSSDELEAVNYAPLAVGDWQVSTPEEQGLDPMLVAELYHNAAELETLYGLLVIKDGRLIAEDYFNEGSVEQKALLQSAAKSITSALVGIALDRGCLSSVDQKMLEFFPEFSGQIDDPRKREITIRDMLQMRAGYPPEESDSALWEAVWSGDYAHLVADFPLTSDPGSAFQYSNLTTHWLGIIVARACKSDLESFGQQVLFDSLNAEIGSWRKDLDGYNWAAGEIHLSARDAAKFGLLYLNEGEFEGTQVVPAAWVNDSLQSYSLPAHDNIGEFHDIGYGYQWWSATVGDHPVNFAWGHGGQLIVLLDELDMVIVVTADPFYEVYGSESWRHEKAMFDLVGEFIASLPAA
;
A
#
# COMPACT_ATOMS: atom_id res chain seq x y z
N MET A 1 -30.91 3.37 -52.51
CA MET A 1 -31.71 2.77 -53.59
C MET A 1 -31.67 1.27 -53.40
N ILE A 2 -32.80 0.74 -52.99
CA ILE A 2 -33.37 -0.58 -53.29
C ILE A 2 -32.65 -1.77 -52.61
N GLN A 3 -33.14 -2.35 -51.54
CA GLN A 3 -34.41 -3.01 -51.23
C GLN A 3 -34.59 -4.40 -51.92
N ILE A 4 -34.81 -5.44 -51.06
CA ILE A 4 -35.80 -6.55 -51.25
C ILE A 4 -35.24 -7.79 -52.01
N ILE A 5 -35.37 -9.05 -51.60
CA ILE A 5 -36.53 -9.94 -51.27
C ILE A 5 -35.93 -11.30 -50.80
N LEU A 6 -36.32 -11.88 -49.66
CA LEU A 6 -37.29 -12.93 -49.35
C LEU A 6 -37.33 -14.09 -50.41
N THR A 7 -37.28 -15.35 -50.09
CA THR A 7 -38.18 -16.21 -49.30
C THR A 7 -37.85 -17.71 -49.51
N TRP A 8 -38.10 -18.50 -48.45
CA TRP A 8 -38.70 -19.85 -48.48
C TRP A 8 -37.95 -21.07 -49.11
N HIS A 9 -37.59 -22.04 -48.32
CA HIS A 9 -38.39 -23.32 -48.37
C HIS A 9 -38.17 -24.14 -47.09
N GLN A 10 -39.31 -24.45 -46.51
CA GLN A 10 -39.54 -25.42 -45.43
C GLN A 10 -39.66 -26.86 -45.99
N ILE A 11 -39.57 -27.81 -45.03
CA ILE A 11 -40.16 -29.16 -45.03
C ILE A 11 -39.21 -30.24 -45.55
N SER A 12 -38.76 -31.15 -44.71
CA SER A 12 -39.40 -32.30 -44.07
C SER A 12 -38.37 -33.16 -43.39
N GLU A 13 -38.62 -33.55 -42.29
CA GLU A 13 -39.10 -34.73 -41.51
C GLU A 13 -37.96 -35.38 -40.78
N SER A 14 -38.00 -35.33 -39.50
CA SER A 14 -38.72 -36.09 -38.44
C SER A 14 -38.15 -37.51 -38.22
N LEU A 15 -37.95 -37.81 -36.93
CA LEU A 15 -37.91 -39.17 -36.39
C LEU A 15 -36.54 -39.82 -36.16
N TRP A 16 -35.47 -39.12 -35.77
CA TRP A 16 -34.38 -39.80 -35.04
C TRP A 16 -33.63 -38.90 -34.04
N ARG A 17 -34.37 -38.16 -33.21
CA ARG A 17 -33.78 -37.32 -32.14
C ARG A 17 -34.60 -37.41 -30.86
N ARG A 18 -34.58 -38.55 -30.23
CA ARG A 18 -34.96 -38.65 -28.81
C ARG A 18 -34.26 -39.86 -28.18
N ARG A 19 -33.02 -39.70 -27.66
CA ARG A 19 -32.44 -40.48 -26.55
C ARG A 19 -30.95 -40.23 -26.25
N LEU A 20 -30.30 -39.11 -26.64
CA LEU A 20 -28.90 -38.86 -26.30
C LEU A 20 -28.53 -37.57 -25.58
N PRO A 21 -29.46 -36.71 -25.08
CA PRO A 21 -29.02 -35.55 -24.31
C PRO A 21 -29.02 -35.72 -22.79
N PHE A 22 -29.52 -36.83 -22.24
CA PHE A 22 -29.62 -36.97 -20.78
C PHE A 22 -28.41 -37.63 -20.10
N LEU A 23 -27.56 -38.32 -20.84
CA LEU A 23 -26.35 -38.94 -20.29
C LEU A 23 -25.12 -37.99 -20.30
N LEU A 24 -25.06 -37.00 -21.20
CA LEU A 24 -24.00 -35.98 -21.22
C LEU A 24 -24.26 -34.83 -20.24
N ALA A 25 -25.54 -34.51 -19.95
CA ALA A 25 -25.88 -33.52 -18.93
C ALA A 25 -25.65 -34.03 -17.49
N GLY A 26 -25.77 -35.35 -17.27
CA GLY A 26 -25.50 -35.97 -15.96
C GLY A 26 -23.99 -36.05 -15.64
N LEU A 27 -23.13 -36.14 -16.67
CA LEU A 27 -21.68 -36.22 -16.46
C LEU A 27 -21.06 -34.82 -16.29
N LEU A 28 -21.65 -33.79 -16.89
CA LEU A 28 -21.22 -32.37 -16.69
C LEU A 28 -21.71 -31.80 -15.36
N LEU A 29 -22.79 -32.31 -14.78
CA LEU A 29 -23.27 -31.91 -13.45
C LEU A 29 -22.55 -32.62 -12.29
N LEU A 30 -21.86 -33.73 -12.56
CA LEU A 30 -21.04 -34.42 -11.54
C LEU A 30 -19.60 -33.87 -11.46
N LEU A 31 -19.14 -33.10 -12.45
CA LEU A 31 -17.85 -32.39 -12.40
C LEU A 31 -17.95 -31.00 -11.76
N SER A 32 -19.14 -30.48 -11.46
CA SER A 32 -19.35 -29.18 -10.82
C SER A 32 -19.66 -29.27 -9.32
N MET A 33 -19.56 -30.45 -8.72
CA MET A 33 -19.71 -30.68 -7.27
C MET A 33 -18.48 -31.39 -6.67
N LEU A 34 -17.29 -31.02 -7.11
CA LEU A 34 -16.15 -31.14 -6.23
C LEU A 34 -16.25 -29.91 -5.31
N PRO A 35 -16.44 -30.06 -3.99
CA PRO A 35 -16.14 -28.98 -3.09
C PRO A 35 -14.70 -28.58 -3.41
N ALA A 36 -14.43 -27.29 -3.51
CA ALA A 36 -13.08 -26.79 -3.36
C ALA A 36 -12.67 -27.19 -1.94
N CYS A 37 -12.10 -28.40 -1.77
CA CYS A 37 -11.42 -28.76 -0.54
C CYS A 37 -10.21 -27.81 -0.50
N GLY A 38 -10.15 -26.96 0.52
CA GLY A 38 -8.92 -26.27 0.85
C GLY A 38 -7.76 -27.26 1.00
N PRO A 39 -6.53 -26.77 1.18
CA PRO A 39 -5.35 -27.63 1.32
C PRO A 39 -5.54 -28.65 2.45
N SER A 40 -5.07 -29.86 2.26
CA SER A 40 -5.11 -30.89 3.28
C SER A 40 -4.12 -30.58 4.42
N SER A 41 -4.33 -31.14 5.62
CA SER A 41 -3.39 -30.96 6.72
C SER A 41 -1.96 -31.40 6.35
N ASP A 42 -1.80 -32.47 5.58
CA ASP A 42 -0.49 -32.97 5.13
C ASP A 42 0.21 -31.97 4.17
N GLU A 43 -0.56 -31.27 3.32
CA GLU A 43 -0.04 -30.22 2.44
C GLU A 43 0.40 -28.99 3.26
N LEU A 44 -0.38 -28.58 4.25
CA LEU A 44 -0.05 -27.44 5.12
C LEU A 44 1.16 -27.75 6.02
N GLU A 45 1.28 -28.97 6.56
CA GLU A 45 2.45 -29.40 7.36
C GLU A 45 3.76 -29.41 6.54
N ALA A 46 3.67 -29.49 5.21
CA ALA A 46 4.83 -29.45 4.33
C ALA A 46 5.29 -28.03 3.95
N VAL A 47 4.51 -26.98 4.28
CA VAL A 47 4.83 -25.59 3.96
C VAL A 47 5.99 -25.12 4.84
N ASN A 48 7.02 -24.56 4.21
CA ASN A 48 8.14 -23.98 4.93
C ASN A 48 8.00 -22.45 4.91
N TYR A 49 7.86 -21.86 6.07
CA TYR A 49 7.84 -20.42 6.31
C TYR A 49 8.79 -20.01 7.45
N ALA A 50 9.72 -20.91 7.81
CA ALA A 50 10.64 -20.62 8.89
C ALA A 50 11.56 -19.45 8.52
N PRO A 51 11.69 -18.43 9.39
CA PRO A 51 12.52 -17.28 9.10
C PRO A 51 13.97 -17.68 8.82
N LEU A 52 14.59 -17.03 7.84
CA LEU A 52 15.99 -17.23 7.53
C LEU A 52 16.85 -16.75 8.71
N ALA A 53 17.81 -17.58 9.14
CA ALA A 53 18.72 -17.28 10.26
C ALA A 53 19.78 -16.24 9.85
N VAL A 54 19.36 -15.05 9.42
CA VAL A 54 20.21 -13.90 9.14
C VAL A 54 20.02 -12.91 10.30
N GLY A 55 21.10 -12.52 10.97
CA GLY A 55 21.13 -11.98 12.33
C GLY A 55 20.62 -10.54 12.54
N ASP A 56 19.67 -10.03 11.75
CA ASP A 56 19.10 -8.69 11.90
C ASP A 56 17.70 -8.69 12.57
N TRP A 57 17.15 -9.88 12.86
CA TRP A 57 15.87 -10.06 13.54
C TRP A 57 15.94 -11.08 14.66
N GLN A 58 15.18 -10.84 15.74
CA GLN A 58 14.86 -11.89 16.69
C GLN A 58 13.78 -12.77 16.08
N VAL A 59 14.03 -14.08 16.01
CA VAL A 59 13.10 -15.03 15.43
C VAL A 59 12.36 -15.82 16.51
N SER A 60 11.17 -16.32 16.20
CA SER A 60 10.36 -17.22 17.02
C SER A 60 9.53 -18.13 16.11
N THR A 61 8.68 -18.96 16.68
CA THR A 61 7.68 -19.72 15.94
C THR A 61 6.28 -19.15 16.19
N PRO A 62 5.29 -19.39 15.31
CA PRO A 62 3.92 -18.99 15.55
C PRO A 62 3.39 -19.50 16.89
N GLU A 63 3.64 -20.77 17.23
CA GLU A 63 3.16 -21.40 18.47
C GLU A 63 3.73 -20.73 19.73
N GLU A 64 5.02 -20.35 19.71
CA GLU A 64 5.66 -19.64 20.81
C GLU A 64 5.07 -18.25 21.04
N GLN A 65 4.48 -17.67 20.01
CA GLN A 65 3.80 -16.37 20.04
C GLN A 65 2.26 -16.53 20.08
N GLY A 66 1.75 -17.74 20.41
CA GLY A 66 0.33 -17.98 20.64
C GLY A 66 -0.54 -17.99 19.38
N LEU A 67 0.06 -18.13 18.20
CA LEU A 67 -0.63 -18.18 16.92
C LEU A 67 -0.69 -19.63 16.40
N ASP A 68 -1.83 -20.02 15.85
CA ASP A 68 -1.98 -21.33 15.24
C ASP A 68 -1.07 -21.47 14.00
N PRO A 69 -0.11 -22.41 14.01
CA PRO A 69 0.81 -22.62 12.90
C PRO A 69 0.10 -23.02 11.61
N MET A 70 -1.08 -23.64 11.69
CA MET A 70 -1.84 -24.03 10.51
C MET A 70 -2.42 -22.84 9.76
N LEU A 71 -2.82 -21.77 10.46
CA LEU A 71 -3.24 -20.50 9.83
C LEU A 71 -2.08 -19.85 9.08
N VAL A 72 -0.87 -19.85 9.68
CA VAL A 72 0.33 -19.33 9.03
C VAL A 72 0.71 -20.22 7.83
N ALA A 73 0.65 -21.53 7.96
CA ALA A 73 0.90 -22.46 6.85
C ALA A 73 -0.06 -22.23 5.67
N GLU A 74 -1.34 -22.00 5.94
CA GLU A 74 -2.34 -21.70 4.92
C GLU A 74 -2.04 -20.36 4.21
N LEU A 75 -1.67 -19.33 4.96
CA LEU A 75 -1.23 -18.04 4.41
C LEU A 75 -0.08 -18.24 3.39
N TYR A 76 0.97 -18.99 3.76
CA TYR A 76 2.13 -19.20 2.89
C TYR A 76 1.86 -20.19 1.76
N HIS A 77 0.96 -21.18 1.96
CA HIS A 77 0.48 -22.05 0.90
C HIS A 77 -0.22 -21.24 -0.20
N ASN A 78 -1.15 -20.36 0.19
CA ASN A 78 -1.88 -19.49 -0.73
C ASN A 78 -0.96 -18.43 -1.38
N ALA A 79 0.02 -17.93 -0.65
CA ALA A 79 1.03 -16.99 -1.14
C ALA A 79 1.84 -17.57 -2.31
N ALA A 80 2.15 -18.87 -2.27
CA ALA A 80 2.93 -19.54 -3.31
C ALA A 80 2.22 -19.61 -4.68
N GLU A 81 0.91 -19.40 -4.72
CA GLU A 81 0.12 -19.34 -5.96
C GLU A 81 0.14 -17.96 -6.64
N LEU A 82 0.71 -16.95 -6.00
CA LEU A 82 0.70 -15.56 -6.49
C LEU A 82 1.93 -15.26 -7.34
N GLU A 83 1.71 -15.00 -8.63
CA GLU A 83 2.76 -14.82 -9.64
C GLU A 83 3.60 -13.56 -9.45
N THR A 84 3.08 -12.55 -8.74
CA THR A 84 3.74 -11.24 -8.57
C THR A 84 4.33 -11.02 -7.18
N LEU A 85 4.08 -11.92 -6.23
CA LEU A 85 4.59 -11.82 -4.86
C LEU A 85 6.10 -12.01 -4.82
N TYR A 86 6.82 -11.11 -4.14
CA TYR A 86 8.26 -11.22 -3.90
C TYR A 86 8.59 -11.68 -2.49
N GLY A 87 7.95 -11.11 -1.47
CA GLY A 87 8.22 -11.45 -0.09
C GLY A 87 7.00 -11.28 0.80
N LEU A 88 6.86 -12.19 1.75
CA LEU A 88 5.82 -12.17 2.77
C LEU A 88 6.45 -12.43 4.13
N LEU A 89 6.26 -11.48 5.06
CA LEU A 89 6.80 -11.54 6.41
C LEU A 89 5.67 -11.33 7.42
N VAL A 90 5.69 -12.09 8.50
CA VAL A 90 4.81 -11.91 9.66
C VAL A 90 5.67 -11.70 10.91
N ILE A 91 5.49 -10.57 11.55
CA ILE A 91 6.12 -10.19 12.81
C ILE A 91 5.03 -10.24 13.89
N LYS A 92 5.33 -10.86 15.04
CA LYS A 92 4.44 -10.96 16.18
C LYS A 92 5.24 -10.76 17.47
N ASP A 93 4.74 -9.91 18.37
CA ASP A 93 5.41 -9.58 19.62
C ASP A 93 6.90 -9.17 19.43
N GLY A 94 7.14 -8.34 18.40
CA GLY A 94 8.46 -7.86 18.02
C GLY A 94 9.39 -8.92 17.42
N ARG A 95 8.92 -10.12 17.09
CA ARG A 95 9.71 -11.25 16.56
C ARG A 95 9.25 -11.61 15.15
N LEU A 96 10.19 -11.91 14.29
CA LEU A 96 9.90 -12.48 12.98
C LEU A 96 9.51 -13.96 13.17
N ILE A 97 8.23 -14.28 12.91
CA ILE A 97 7.68 -15.63 13.14
C ILE A 97 7.48 -16.43 11.86
N ALA A 98 7.35 -15.74 10.72
CA ALA A 98 7.25 -16.37 9.43
C ALA A 98 7.82 -15.46 8.34
N GLU A 99 8.53 -16.07 7.39
CA GLU A 99 9.20 -15.39 6.29
C GLU A 99 9.39 -16.33 5.12
N ASP A 100 9.01 -15.91 3.93
CA ASP A 100 9.41 -16.58 2.69
C ASP A 100 9.45 -15.58 1.53
N TYR A 101 10.14 -15.98 0.47
CA TYR A 101 10.35 -15.21 -0.75
C TYR A 101 9.95 -16.05 -1.96
N PHE A 102 9.20 -15.43 -2.87
CA PHE A 102 8.55 -16.10 -3.99
C PHE A 102 9.03 -15.51 -5.31
N ASN A 103 8.85 -16.24 -6.38
CA ASN A 103 9.21 -15.80 -7.74
C ASN A 103 10.66 -15.29 -7.81
N GLU A 104 10.86 -14.01 -8.14
CA GLU A 104 12.19 -13.39 -8.19
C GLU A 104 12.58 -12.70 -6.87
N GLY A 105 11.79 -12.90 -5.81
CA GLY A 105 12.03 -12.31 -4.49
C GLY A 105 13.22 -12.93 -3.77
N SER A 106 13.87 -12.18 -2.90
CA SER A 106 14.92 -12.64 -1.99
C SER A 106 15.06 -11.74 -0.77
N VAL A 107 15.75 -12.20 0.27
CA VAL A 107 15.98 -11.43 1.50
C VAL A 107 16.77 -10.14 1.22
N GLU A 108 17.69 -10.15 0.26
CA GLU A 108 18.52 -9.01 -0.11
C GLU A 108 17.83 -8.06 -1.10
N GLN A 109 16.72 -8.51 -1.72
CA GLN A 109 16.03 -7.68 -2.72
C GLN A 109 15.46 -6.43 -2.05
N LYS A 110 15.80 -5.27 -2.59
CA LYS A 110 15.16 -4.01 -2.24
C LYS A 110 14.04 -3.75 -3.23
N ALA A 111 12.81 -4.08 -2.81
CA ALA A 111 11.60 -3.90 -3.60
C ALA A 111 11.21 -2.43 -3.68
N LEU A 112 10.62 -2.03 -4.79
CA LEU A 112 10.05 -0.70 -5.00
C LEU A 112 8.72 -0.59 -4.24
N LEU A 113 8.68 0.22 -3.19
CA LEU A 113 7.51 0.31 -2.31
C LEU A 113 6.33 1.11 -2.89
N GLN A 114 6.50 1.75 -4.03
CA GLN A 114 5.44 2.58 -4.63
C GLN A 114 4.84 3.54 -3.59
N SER A 115 3.52 3.71 -3.57
CA SER A 115 2.84 4.65 -2.68
C SER A 115 2.93 4.34 -1.18
N ALA A 116 3.39 3.14 -0.77
CA ALA A 116 3.70 2.87 0.64
C ALA A 116 4.81 3.81 1.18
N ALA A 117 5.65 4.37 0.30
CA ALA A 117 6.59 5.43 0.60
C ALA A 117 5.96 6.69 1.24
N LYS A 118 4.67 6.94 1.01
CA LYS A 118 3.96 8.09 1.58
C LYS A 118 3.94 8.05 3.11
N SER A 119 3.79 6.86 3.68
CA SER A 119 3.86 6.68 5.14
C SER A 119 5.26 6.99 5.69
N ILE A 120 6.32 6.67 4.93
CA ILE A 120 7.70 7.06 5.25
C ILE A 120 7.85 8.59 5.19
N THR A 121 7.31 9.23 4.15
CA THR A 121 7.32 10.69 4.03
C THR A 121 6.59 11.36 5.21
N SER A 122 5.48 10.79 5.67
CA SER A 122 4.79 11.24 6.89
C SER A 122 5.71 11.16 8.12
N ALA A 123 6.39 10.04 8.33
CA ALA A 123 7.35 9.89 9.42
C ALA A 123 8.43 10.99 9.39
N LEU A 124 8.96 11.28 8.19
CA LEU A 124 9.98 12.33 8.02
C LEU A 124 9.44 13.74 8.31
N VAL A 125 8.15 14.02 8.04
CA VAL A 125 7.49 15.28 8.46
C VAL A 125 7.43 15.35 9.99
N GLY A 126 7.04 14.25 10.66
CA GLY A 126 7.00 14.19 12.13
C GLY A 126 8.38 14.41 12.77
N ILE A 127 9.41 13.77 12.24
CA ILE A 127 10.80 13.96 12.68
C ILE A 127 11.29 15.38 12.40
N ALA A 128 10.92 15.99 11.26
CA ALA A 128 11.27 17.37 10.92
C ALA A 128 10.64 18.38 11.88
N LEU A 129 9.44 18.12 12.38
CA LEU A 129 8.79 18.91 13.44
C LEU A 129 9.54 18.74 14.77
N ASP A 130 9.84 17.54 15.20
CA ASP A 130 10.57 17.27 16.44
C ASP A 130 11.95 17.92 16.47
N ARG A 131 12.64 17.91 15.33
CA ARG A 131 13.96 18.56 15.17
C ARG A 131 13.89 20.07 14.98
N GLY A 132 12.70 20.66 14.92
CA GLY A 132 12.51 22.09 14.75
C GLY A 132 12.83 22.61 13.34
N CYS A 133 12.93 21.72 12.32
CA CYS A 133 12.98 22.11 10.91
C CYS A 133 11.65 22.74 10.48
N LEU A 134 10.55 22.17 10.95
CA LEU A 134 9.19 22.67 10.82
C LEU A 134 8.68 23.12 12.18
N SER A 135 7.82 24.12 12.22
CA SER A 135 7.31 24.69 13.49
C SER A 135 5.93 24.15 13.85
N SER A 136 5.11 23.77 12.86
CA SER A 136 3.75 23.27 13.03
C SER A 136 3.24 22.67 11.74
N VAL A 137 2.32 21.69 11.82
CA VAL A 137 1.54 21.21 10.67
C VAL A 137 0.59 22.28 10.11
N ASP A 138 0.34 23.36 10.83
CA ASP A 138 -0.49 24.49 10.39
C ASP A 138 0.28 25.55 9.58
N GLN A 139 1.62 25.36 9.39
CA GLN A 139 2.39 26.17 8.46
C GLN A 139 1.82 26.05 7.04
N LYS A 140 1.85 27.18 6.33
CA LYS A 140 1.30 27.23 4.98
C LYS A 140 2.28 26.63 3.96
N MET A 141 1.77 25.82 3.05
CA MET A 141 2.53 25.21 1.96
C MET A 141 3.41 26.23 1.23
N LEU A 142 2.83 27.38 0.85
CA LEU A 142 3.51 28.40 0.06
C LEU A 142 4.65 29.13 0.79
N GLU A 143 4.77 28.99 2.12
CA GLU A 143 5.96 29.50 2.84
C GLU A 143 7.25 28.81 2.38
N PHE A 144 7.13 27.59 1.88
CA PHE A 144 8.23 26.77 1.38
C PHE A 144 8.45 26.88 -0.13
N PHE A 145 7.58 27.63 -0.85
CA PHE A 145 7.64 27.87 -2.28
C PHE A 145 7.58 29.37 -2.61
N PRO A 146 8.43 30.21 -2.00
CA PRO A 146 8.35 31.68 -2.13
C PRO A 146 8.53 32.16 -3.57
N GLU A 147 9.25 31.40 -4.41
CA GLU A 147 9.50 31.71 -5.82
C GLU A 147 8.21 31.75 -6.66
N PHE A 148 7.17 31.01 -6.24
CA PHE A 148 5.89 30.93 -6.95
C PHE A 148 4.83 31.86 -6.37
N SER A 149 5.08 32.58 -5.28
CA SER A 149 4.08 33.40 -4.59
C SER A 149 3.45 34.50 -5.45
N GLY A 150 4.18 34.99 -6.46
CA GLY A 150 3.71 35.98 -7.44
C GLY A 150 2.88 35.39 -8.57
N GLN A 151 2.83 34.04 -8.70
CA GLN A 151 2.15 33.30 -9.78
C GLN A 151 0.84 32.66 -9.29
N ILE A 152 0.46 32.87 -8.04
CA ILE A 152 -0.73 32.26 -7.42
C ILE A 152 -1.99 33.04 -7.83
N ASP A 153 -2.73 32.51 -8.78
CA ASP A 153 -3.99 33.09 -9.27
C ASP A 153 -5.18 32.72 -8.37
N ASP A 154 -5.21 31.50 -7.81
CA ASP A 154 -6.23 31.06 -6.87
C ASP A 154 -5.82 31.37 -5.42
N PRO A 155 -6.49 32.34 -4.74
CA PRO A 155 -6.12 32.74 -3.40
C PRO A 155 -6.25 31.62 -2.34
N ARG A 156 -7.07 30.58 -2.59
CA ARG A 156 -7.24 29.44 -1.69
C ARG A 156 -5.94 28.67 -1.50
N LYS A 157 -5.05 28.65 -2.48
CA LYS A 157 -3.72 28.01 -2.36
C LYS A 157 -2.87 28.59 -1.22
N ARG A 158 -3.10 29.84 -0.84
CA ARG A 158 -2.41 30.51 0.27
C ARG A 158 -2.85 29.97 1.63
N GLU A 159 -3.98 29.27 1.66
CA GLU A 159 -4.54 28.72 2.88
C GLU A 159 -4.17 27.27 3.11
N ILE A 160 -3.64 26.56 2.11
CA ILE A 160 -3.21 25.16 2.22
C ILE A 160 -2.14 25.02 3.30
N THR A 161 -2.38 24.11 4.25
CA THR A 161 -1.46 23.78 5.34
C THR A 161 -0.75 22.45 5.10
N ILE A 162 0.36 22.21 5.80
CA ILE A 162 1.01 20.87 5.84
C ILE A 162 0.01 19.81 6.31
N ARG A 163 -0.88 20.15 7.27
CA ARG A 163 -1.96 19.26 7.73
C ARG A 163 -2.90 18.84 6.59
N ASP A 164 -3.35 19.79 5.79
CA ASP A 164 -4.23 19.50 4.65
C ASP A 164 -3.56 18.56 3.65
N MET A 165 -2.25 18.75 3.44
CA MET A 165 -1.45 17.91 2.56
C MET A 165 -1.29 16.49 3.12
N LEU A 166 -0.99 16.34 4.42
CA LEU A 166 -0.87 15.04 5.10
C LEU A 166 -2.17 14.24 5.03
N GLN A 167 -3.31 14.92 5.14
CA GLN A 167 -4.65 14.32 5.10
C GLN A 167 -5.19 14.10 3.68
N MET A 168 -4.41 14.39 2.63
CA MET A 168 -4.91 14.40 1.24
C MET A 168 -6.13 15.29 1.04
N ARG A 169 -6.14 16.45 1.69
CA ARG A 169 -7.24 17.44 1.67
C ARG A 169 -6.76 18.83 1.23
N ALA A 170 -5.66 18.89 0.49
CA ALA A 170 -5.10 20.14 -0.01
C ALA A 170 -5.96 20.83 -1.07
N GLY A 171 -6.91 20.09 -1.68
CA GLY A 171 -7.83 20.62 -2.69
C GLY A 171 -7.37 20.41 -4.13
N TYR A 172 -6.18 19.85 -4.35
CA TYR A 172 -5.72 19.43 -5.67
C TYR A 172 -6.43 18.13 -6.07
N PRO A 173 -6.85 17.99 -7.35
CA PRO A 173 -7.52 16.78 -7.81
C PRO A 173 -6.56 15.58 -7.83
N PRO A 174 -7.09 14.34 -7.79
CA PRO A 174 -6.32 13.15 -8.15
C PRO A 174 -5.78 13.29 -9.58
N GLU A 175 -4.51 12.98 -9.78
CA GLU A 175 -3.84 13.15 -11.08
C GLU A 175 -4.47 12.28 -12.18
N GLU A 176 -4.98 11.10 -11.81
CA GLU A 176 -5.66 10.17 -12.71
C GLU A 176 -7.00 10.68 -13.23
N SER A 177 -7.55 11.74 -12.60
CA SER A 177 -8.86 12.30 -13.00
C SER A 177 -8.83 13.09 -14.30
N ASP A 178 -7.66 13.49 -14.78
CA ASP A 178 -7.45 14.29 -15.98
C ASP A 178 -6.16 13.91 -16.70
N SER A 179 -6.20 13.71 -18.01
CA SER A 179 -5.04 13.28 -18.79
C SER A 179 -3.89 14.29 -18.81
N ALA A 180 -4.19 15.59 -18.73
CA ALA A 180 -3.14 16.63 -18.69
C ALA A 180 -2.44 16.63 -17.32
N LEU A 181 -3.19 16.37 -16.23
CA LEU A 181 -2.61 16.19 -14.89
C LEU A 181 -1.75 14.93 -14.83
N TRP A 182 -2.22 13.84 -15.42
CA TRP A 182 -1.47 12.59 -15.52
C TRP A 182 -0.15 12.78 -16.30
N GLU A 183 -0.21 13.48 -17.44
CA GLU A 183 1.01 13.82 -18.19
C GLU A 183 1.97 14.69 -17.37
N ALA A 184 1.47 15.62 -16.56
CA ALA A 184 2.29 16.46 -15.70
C ALA A 184 3.07 15.64 -14.64
N VAL A 185 2.48 14.57 -14.08
CA VAL A 185 3.18 13.65 -13.16
C VAL A 185 4.38 12.97 -13.83
N TRP A 186 4.32 12.76 -15.13
CA TRP A 186 5.42 12.13 -15.88
C TRP A 186 6.43 13.13 -16.45
N SER A 187 6.18 14.45 -16.30
CA SER A 187 7.09 15.50 -16.79
C SER A 187 8.43 15.53 -16.06
N GLY A 188 8.44 15.15 -14.78
CA GLY A 188 9.62 15.16 -13.93
C GLY A 188 9.97 16.54 -13.32
N ASP A 189 9.19 17.58 -13.62
CA ASP A 189 9.32 18.93 -13.07
C ASP A 189 8.04 19.27 -12.30
N TYR A 190 8.12 19.28 -10.96
CA TYR A 190 6.93 19.29 -10.12
C TYR A 190 6.78 20.50 -9.22
N ALA A 191 7.87 21.20 -8.88
CA ALA A 191 7.81 22.29 -7.91
C ALA A 191 6.92 23.43 -8.38
N HIS A 192 6.95 23.79 -9.67
CA HIS A 192 6.14 24.85 -10.25
C HIS A 192 4.64 24.53 -10.29
N LEU A 193 4.27 23.24 -10.34
CA LEU A 193 2.86 22.80 -10.40
C LEU A 193 2.06 23.20 -9.16
N VAL A 194 2.72 23.56 -8.05
CA VAL A 194 2.07 24.17 -6.87
C VAL A 194 1.32 25.45 -7.24
N ALA A 195 1.79 26.19 -8.22
CA ALA A 195 1.12 27.39 -8.74
C ALA A 195 0.16 27.07 -9.90
N ASP A 196 0.57 26.20 -10.82
CA ASP A 196 -0.13 25.99 -12.09
C ASP A 196 -1.34 25.07 -11.95
N PHE A 197 -1.29 24.07 -11.04
CA PHE A 197 -2.39 23.12 -10.88
C PHE A 197 -3.64 23.76 -10.26
N PRO A 198 -4.83 23.57 -10.85
CA PRO A 198 -6.07 24.14 -10.31
C PRO A 198 -6.53 23.38 -9.06
N LEU A 199 -7.18 24.08 -8.12
CA LEU A 199 -7.91 23.46 -7.03
C LEU A 199 -9.33 23.09 -7.48
N THR A 200 -9.79 21.91 -7.15
CA THR A 200 -11.15 21.41 -7.40
C THR A 200 -12.03 21.43 -6.15
N SER A 201 -11.42 21.58 -4.96
CA SER A 201 -12.13 21.78 -3.70
C SER A 201 -11.41 22.82 -2.83
N ASP A 202 -12.07 23.29 -1.77
CA ASP A 202 -11.43 24.14 -0.79
C ASP A 202 -10.49 23.32 0.10
N PRO A 203 -9.30 23.86 0.49
CA PRO A 203 -8.39 23.19 1.42
C PRO A 203 -9.13 22.74 2.69
N GLY A 204 -8.83 21.54 3.16
CA GLY A 204 -9.44 20.92 4.32
C GLY A 204 -10.85 20.37 4.13
N SER A 205 -11.50 20.55 2.96
CA SER A 205 -12.92 20.22 2.78
C SER A 205 -13.19 18.80 2.26
N ALA A 206 -12.34 18.26 1.38
CA ALA A 206 -12.56 16.97 0.72
C ALA A 206 -11.27 16.17 0.62
N PHE A 207 -11.39 14.84 0.77
CA PHE A 207 -10.31 13.90 0.49
C PHE A 207 -10.10 13.79 -1.03
N GLN A 208 -8.86 13.99 -1.46
CA GLN A 208 -8.44 13.85 -2.86
C GLN A 208 -7.02 13.31 -2.87
N TYR A 209 -6.89 12.01 -3.14
CA TYR A 209 -5.58 11.35 -3.16
C TYR A 209 -4.72 11.92 -4.29
N SER A 210 -3.55 12.46 -3.94
CA SER A 210 -2.67 13.17 -4.86
C SER A 210 -1.20 12.84 -4.60
N ASN A 211 -0.51 12.33 -5.61
CA ASN A 211 0.92 12.05 -5.57
C ASN A 211 1.73 13.34 -5.47
N LEU A 212 1.33 14.37 -6.22
CA LEU A 212 2.00 15.68 -6.20
C LEU A 212 1.93 16.32 -4.82
N THR A 213 0.77 16.22 -4.14
CA THR A 213 0.63 16.74 -2.77
C THR A 213 1.64 16.10 -1.82
N THR A 214 1.84 14.78 -1.89
CA THR A 214 2.88 14.13 -1.07
C THR A 214 4.28 14.48 -1.52
N HIS A 215 4.52 14.60 -2.83
CA HIS A 215 5.84 14.98 -3.30
C HIS A 215 6.22 16.38 -2.80
N TRP A 216 5.30 17.34 -2.81
CA TRP A 216 5.54 18.66 -2.23
C TRP A 216 5.77 18.61 -0.72
N LEU A 217 5.18 17.69 0.04
CA LEU A 217 5.58 17.45 1.45
C LEU A 217 7.05 17.08 1.56
N GLY A 218 7.53 16.19 0.69
CA GLY A 218 8.95 15.84 0.65
C GLY A 218 9.85 17.03 0.30
N ILE A 219 9.45 17.87 -0.67
CA ILE A 219 10.17 19.12 -0.99
C ILE A 219 10.18 20.07 0.23
N ILE A 220 9.06 20.20 0.95
CA ILE A 220 8.97 21.01 2.17
C ILE A 220 9.98 20.51 3.21
N VAL A 221 10.02 19.20 3.49
CA VAL A 221 10.99 18.61 4.43
C VAL A 221 12.42 18.89 3.97
N ALA A 222 12.74 18.64 2.70
CA ALA A 222 14.07 18.86 2.15
C ALA A 222 14.53 20.32 2.29
N ARG A 223 13.65 21.28 1.99
CA ARG A 223 13.93 22.73 2.10
C ARG A 223 14.05 23.19 3.55
N ALA A 224 13.16 22.72 4.42
CA ALA A 224 13.15 23.10 5.84
C ALA A 224 14.36 22.54 6.59
N CYS A 225 14.70 21.27 6.37
CA CYS A 225 15.83 20.62 7.02
C CYS A 225 17.17 20.84 6.29
N LYS A 226 17.16 21.47 5.10
CA LYS A 226 18.36 21.76 4.27
C LYS A 226 19.14 20.49 3.92
N SER A 227 18.44 19.43 3.62
CA SER A 227 18.98 18.12 3.23
C SER A 227 18.09 17.53 2.16
N ASP A 228 18.62 16.71 1.26
CA ASP A 228 17.76 15.88 0.42
C ASP A 228 17.06 14.82 1.26
N LEU A 229 15.90 14.35 0.78
CA LEU A 229 15.00 13.52 1.58
C LEU A 229 15.60 12.12 1.86
N GLU A 230 16.39 11.57 0.93
CA GLU A 230 17.07 10.28 1.09
C GLU A 230 18.15 10.35 2.16
N SER A 231 19.06 11.35 2.08
CA SER A 231 20.10 11.56 3.11
C SER A 231 19.49 11.85 4.48
N PHE A 232 18.44 12.69 4.51
CA PHE A 232 17.74 12.98 5.76
C PHE A 232 17.07 11.72 6.31
N GLY A 233 16.30 10.98 5.50
CA GLY A 233 15.61 9.76 5.89
C GLY A 233 16.57 8.67 6.37
N GLN A 234 17.68 8.46 5.66
CA GLN A 234 18.69 7.50 6.10
C GLN A 234 19.22 7.85 7.49
N GLN A 235 19.66 9.10 7.69
CA GLN A 235 20.27 9.53 8.94
C GLN A 235 19.33 9.55 10.14
N VAL A 236 18.05 9.98 9.95
CA VAL A 236 17.18 10.26 11.10
C VAL A 236 16.17 9.16 11.38
N LEU A 237 15.95 8.25 10.43
CA LEU A 237 14.98 7.16 10.52
C LEU A 237 15.67 5.81 10.33
N PHE A 238 16.23 5.53 9.17
CA PHE A 238 16.68 4.18 8.82
C PHE A 238 17.95 3.74 9.54
N ASP A 239 18.89 4.66 9.83
CA ASP A 239 20.07 4.30 10.65
C ASP A 239 19.66 3.81 12.04
N SER A 240 18.62 4.41 12.64
CA SER A 240 18.09 4.00 13.95
C SER A 240 17.41 2.63 13.91
N LEU A 241 16.94 2.21 12.74
CA LEU A 241 16.31 0.90 12.52
C LEU A 241 17.30 -0.18 12.09
N ASN A 242 18.59 0.13 12.00
CA ASN A 242 19.56 -0.74 11.31
C ASN A 242 19.04 -1.17 9.93
N ALA A 243 18.52 -0.22 9.17
CA ALA A 243 17.93 -0.39 7.85
C ALA A 243 18.62 0.51 6.83
N GLU A 244 18.54 0.15 5.55
CA GLU A 244 19.23 0.89 4.49
C GLU A 244 18.31 1.14 3.31
N ILE A 245 18.20 2.41 2.88
CA ILE A 245 17.55 2.78 1.62
C ILE A 245 18.37 2.20 0.45
N GLY A 246 17.73 1.45 -0.45
CA GLY A 246 18.38 0.94 -1.66
C GLY A 246 18.61 2.04 -2.68
N SER A 247 17.57 2.77 -3.00
CA SER A 247 17.59 3.98 -3.83
C SER A 247 16.29 4.74 -3.66
N TRP A 248 16.31 6.03 -3.95
CA TRP A 248 15.12 6.87 -3.98
C TRP A 248 15.23 7.84 -5.17
N ARG A 249 14.43 7.59 -6.23
CA ARG A 249 14.51 8.37 -7.48
C ARG A 249 14.29 9.87 -7.23
N LYS A 250 15.06 10.71 -7.93
CA LYS A 250 14.90 12.16 -7.92
C LYS A 250 14.16 12.64 -9.16
N ASP A 251 13.43 13.75 -8.98
CA ASP A 251 12.83 14.54 -10.07
C ASP A 251 13.89 15.39 -10.81
N LEU A 252 13.44 16.18 -11.77
CA LEU A 252 14.34 17.06 -12.56
C LEU A 252 14.90 18.23 -11.76
N ASP A 253 14.23 18.63 -10.68
CA ASP A 253 14.70 19.67 -9.75
C ASP A 253 15.67 19.12 -8.69
N GLY A 254 15.88 17.78 -8.66
CA GLY A 254 16.78 17.08 -7.76
C GLY A 254 16.15 16.69 -6.43
N TYR A 255 14.83 16.80 -6.24
CA TYR A 255 14.13 16.31 -5.06
C TYR A 255 13.77 14.84 -5.21
N ASN A 256 13.93 14.06 -4.14
CA ASN A 256 13.49 12.68 -4.12
C ASN A 256 11.96 12.59 -4.27
N TRP A 257 11.48 11.64 -5.09
CA TRP A 257 10.04 11.45 -5.33
C TRP A 257 9.35 10.89 -4.08
N ALA A 258 8.87 11.79 -3.22
CA ALA A 258 8.34 11.46 -1.90
C ALA A 258 7.04 10.66 -1.93
N ALA A 259 6.33 10.62 -3.05
CA ALA A 259 5.09 9.87 -3.20
C ALA A 259 5.30 8.38 -3.56
N GLY A 260 6.56 7.98 -3.80
CA GLY A 260 6.91 6.63 -4.24
C GLY A 260 8.41 6.50 -4.48
N GLU A 261 8.79 5.50 -5.30
CA GLU A 261 10.14 5.33 -5.86
C GLU A 261 11.27 5.12 -4.82
N ILE A 262 10.93 4.79 -3.57
CA ILE A 262 11.88 4.30 -2.58
C ILE A 262 11.97 2.77 -2.66
N HIS A 263 13.18 2.25 -2.52
CA HIS A 263 13.44 0.82 -2.49
C HIS A 263 13.92 0.40 -1.10
N LEU A 264 13.21 -0.56 -0.48
CA LEU A 264 13.58 -1.18 0.79
C LEU A 264 13.51 -2.70 0.69
N SER A 265 14.28 -3.41 1.51
CA SER A 265 14.06 -4.84 1.70
C SER A 265 12.74 -5.07 2.46
N ALA A 266 12.15 -6.25 2.30
CA ALA A 266 10.94 -6.61 3.06
C ALA A 266 11.20 -6.55 4.58
N ARG A 267 12.41 -6.94 5.02
CA ARG A 267 12.83 -6.85 6.43
C ARG A 267 12.95 -5.41 6.92
N ASP A 268 13.48 -4.50 6.10
CA ASP A 268 13.58 -3.08 6.47
C ASP A 268 12.21 -2.41 6.49
N ALA A 269 11.31 -2.79 5.57
CA ALA A 269 9.91 -2.37 5.61
C ALA A 269 9.18 -2.89 6.87
N ALA A 270 9.50 -4.11 7.32
CA ALA A 270 8.96 -4.68 8.56
C ALA A 270 9.45 -3.93 9.81
N LYS A 271 10.72 -3.49 9.84
CA LYS A 271 11.23 -2.64 10.93
C LYS A 271 10.51 -1.29 10.98
N PHE A 272 10.20 -0.71 9.82
CA PHE A 272 9.39 0.51 9.76
C PHE A 272 7.95 0.27 10.26
N GLY A 273 7.34 -0.86 9.91
CA GLY A 273 6.04 -1.25 10.46
C GLY A 273 6.09 -1.42 11.99
N LEU A 274 7.09 -2.16 12.49
CA LEU A 274 7.28 -2.38 13.93
C LEU A 274 7.53 -1.08 14.70
N LEU A 275 8.26 -0.12 14.11
CA LEU A 275 8.44 1.21 14.67
C LEU A 275 7.09 1.91 14.93
N TYR A 276 6.17 1.86 13.96
CA TYR A 276 4.85 2.47 14.10
C TYR A 276 3.97 1.71 15.10
N LEU A 277 4.03 0.38 15.11
CA LEU A 277 3.34 -0.46 16.08
C LEU A 277 3.78 -0.15 17.52
N ASN A 278 5.07 0.15 17.73
CA ASN A 278 5.65 0.52 19.01
C ASN A 278 5.64 2.05 19.27
N GLU A 279 4.61 2.74 18.81
CA GLU A 279 4.45 4.20 19.06
C GLU A 279 5.70 5.03 18.71
N GLY A 280 6.46 4.62 17.69
CA GLY A 280 7.66 5.31 17.22
C GLY A 280 8.94 5.00 17.99
N GLU A 281 8.93 4.02 18.88
CA GLU A 281 10.11 3.51 19.58
C GLU A 281 10.70 2.29 18.87
N PHE A 282 12.01 2.23 18.72
CA PHE A 282 12.74 1.08 18.22
C PHE A 282 13.97 0.80 19.09
N GLU A 283 14.07 -0.40 19.65
CA GLU A 283 15.17 -0.83 20.54
C GLU A 283 15.46 0.18 21.68
N GLY A 284 14.41 0.72 22.30
CA GLY A 284 14.51 1.66 23.43
C GLY A 284 14.82 3.10 23.02
N THR A 285 14.81 3.40 21.72
CA THR A 285 15.03 4.75 21.18
C THR A 285 13.75 5.30 20.53
N GLN A 286 13.29 6.47 20.98
CA GLN A 286 12.21 7.19 20.32
C GLN A 286 12.74 7.80 19.02
N VAL A 287 12.35 7.23 17.87
CA VAL A 287 12.77 7.64 16.52
C VAL A 287 11.76 8.59 15.90
N VAL A 288 10.47 8.25 16.01
CA VAL A 288 9.34 9.10 15.60
C VAL A 288 8.56 9.48 16.87
N PRO A 289 8.19 10.74 17.11
CA PRO A 289 7.43 11.09 18.31
C PRO A 289 6.13 10.29 18.44
N ALA A 290 5.84 9.73 19.62
CA ALA A 290 4.64 8.92 19.85
C ALA A 290 3.34 9.66 19.51
N ALA A 291 3.25 10.97 19.84
CA ALA A 291 2.11 11.80 19.45
C ALA A 291 1.93 11.88 17.92
N TRP A 292 3.04 11.89 17.17
CA TRP A 292 3.00 11.90 15.70
C TRP A 292 2.48 10.57 15.14
N VAL A 293 2.95 9.45 15.69
CA VAL A 293 2.45 8.12 15.30
C VAL A 293 0.95 8.05 15.53
N ASN A 294 0.49 8.41 16.74
CA ASN A 294 -0.93 8.42 17.08
C ASN A 294 -1.74 9.31 16.14
N ASP A 295 -1.27 10.54 15.83
CA ASP A 295 -1.94 11.43 14.89
C ASP A 295 -1.94 10.83 13.46
N SER A 296 -0.86 10.19 13.05
CA SER A 296 -0.71 9.62 11.70
C SER A 296 -1.70 8.50 11.43
N LEU A 297 -1.98 7.67 12.43
CA LEU A 297 -2.82 6.49 12.32
C LEU A 297 -4.33 6.78 12.51
N GLN A 298 -4.69 8.02 12.88
CA GLN A 298 -6.10 8.41 12.97
C GLN A 298 -6.74 8.58 11.60
N SER A 299 -8.00 8.18 11.44
CA SER A 299 -8.74 8.41 10.22
C SER A 299 -9.41 9.78 10.22
N TYR A 300 -8.95 10.67 9.35
CA TYR A 300 -9.52 12.02 9.14
C TYR A 300 -10.51 12.07 7.97
N SER A 301 -10.51 11.05 7.13
CA SER A 301 -11.41 10.89 5.99
C SER A 301 -11.93 9.45 5.98
N LEU A 302 -13.27 9.30 6.05
CA LEU A 302 -13.95 8.01 6.05
C LEU A 302 -15.32 8.16 5.37
N PRO A 303 -15.65 7.42 4.30
CA PRO A 303 -14.71 6.57 3.55
C PRO A 303 -13.70 7.39 2.73
N ALA A 304 -12.50 6.88 2.58
CA ALA A 304 -11.48 7.42 1.69
C ALA A 304 -11.31 6.56 0.41
N HIS A 305 -11.72 5.30 0.47
CA HIS A 305 -11.70 4.35 -0.64
C HIS A 305 -12.86 3.36 -0.51
N ASP A 306 -13.23 2.70 -1.61
CA ASP A 306 -14.16 1.57 -1.61
C ASP A 306 -13.51 0.35 -0.93
N ASN A 307 -14.32 -0.59 -0.44
CA ASN A 307 -13.83 -1.82 0.18
C ASN A 307 -13.00 -2.66 -0.80
N ILE A 308 -11.96 -3.33 -0.29
CA ILE A 308 -11.07 -4.20 -1.07
C ILE A 308 -10.98 -5.56 -0.35
N GLY A 309 -11.58 -6.61 -0.92
CA GLY A 309 -11.65 -7.91 -0.25
C GLY A 309 -12.24 -7.78 1.14
N GLU A 310 -11.54 -8.28 2.14
CA GLU A 310 -11.93 -8.21 3.55
C GLU A 310 -11.64 -6.85 4.22
N PHE A 311 -10.99 -5.91 3.51
CA PHE A 311 -10.73 -4.57 4.04
C PHE A 311 -11.97 -3.68 3.84
N HIS A 312 -12.64 -3.34 4.94
CA HIS A 312 -13.86 -2.54 4.99
C HIS A 312 -13.64 -1.20 5.68
N ASP A 313 -14.53 -0.25 5.43
CA ASP A 313 -14.50 1.08 6.04
C ASP A 313 -13.14 1.77 5.88
N ILE A 314 -12.61 1.74 4.65
CA ILE A 314 -11.28 2.26 4.38
C ILE A 314 -11.23 3.77 4.57
N GLY A 315 -10.42 4.21 5.52
CA GLY A 315 -10.17 5.60 5.89
C GLY A 315 -8.73 6.04 5.61
N TYR A 316 -8.45 7.33 5.88
CA TYR A 316 -7.13 7.91 5.65
C TYR A 316 -6.70 8.89 6.75
N GLY A 317 -5.48 8.70 7.22
CA GLY A 317 -4.83 9.51 8.25
C GLY A 317 -3.78 10.48 7.68
N TYR A 318 -2.61 10.57 8.34
CA TYR A 318 -1.45 11.30 7.81
C TYR A 318 -0.61 10.38 6.93
N GLN A 319 -1.02 10.21 5.67
CA GLN A 319 -0.38 9.33 4.68
C GLN A 319 -0.41 7.83 5.07
N TRP A 320 -1.36 7.43 5.92
CA TRP A 320 -1.66 6.08 6.32
C TRP A 320 -3.11 5.75 6.01
N TRP A 321 -3.37 4.55 5.54
CA TRP A 321 -4.70 3.99 5.40
C TRP A 321 -5.14 3.33 6.70
N SER A 322 -6.42 3.26 6.93
CA SER A 322 -7.05 2.49 8.01
C SER A 322 -8.19 1.65 7.45
N ALA A 323 -8.49 0.51 8.06
CA ALA A 323 -9.63 -0.33 7.70
C ALA A 323 -10.06 -1.19 8.89
N THR A 324 -11.16 -1.91 8.71
CA THR A 324 -11.55 -3.06 9.53
C THR A 324 -11.44 -4.31 8.66
N VAL A 325 -10.79 -5.37 9.15
CA VAL A 325 -10.63 -6.66 8.50
C VAL A 325 -11.13 -7.75 9.46
N GLY A 326 -12.24 -8.41 9.13
CA GLY A 326 -12.95 -9.24 10.09
C GLY A 326 -13.37 -8.41 11.30
N ASP A 327 -12.93 -8.80 12.50
CA ASP A 327 -13.15 -8.06 13.74
C ASP A 327 -11.98 -7.15 14.15
N HIS A 328 -10.93 -7.05 13.30
CA HIS A 328 -9.67 -6.36 13.63
C HIS A 328 -9.58 -4.99 12.95
N PRO A 329 -9.39 -3.90 13.73
CA PRO A 329 -8.97 -2.62 13.19
C PRO A 329 -7.50 -2.70 12.74
N VAL A 330 -7.22 -2.18 11.54
CA VAL A 330 -5.87 -2.18 10.98
C VAL A 330 -5.49 -0.79 10.46
N ASN A 331 -4.21 -0.45 10.55
CA ASN A 331 -3.62 0.62 9.77
C ASN A 331 -2.64 0.03 8.76
N PHE A 332 -2.52 0.64 7.58
CA PHE A 332 -1.63 0.09 6.57
C PHE A 332 -1.05 1.14 5.63
N ALA A 333 0.20 0.92 5.24
CA ALA A 333 0.80 1.56 4.09
C ALA A 333 0.53 0.70 2.86
N TRP A 334 0.14 1.34 1.76
CA TRP A 334 -0.25 0.67 0.53
C TRP A 334 0.43 1.28 -0.69
N GLY A 335 1.04 0.43 -1.51
CA GLY A 335 1.67 0.78 -2.78
C GLY A 335 1.17 -0.07 -3.93
N HIS A 336 1.15 0.54 -5.12
CA HIS A 336 0.74 -0.13 -6.36
C HIS A 336 1.45 -1.47 -6.55
N GLY A 337 0.72 -2.46 -7.09
CA GLY A 337 1.19 -3.83 -7.23
C GLY A 337 1.07 -4.67 -5.96
N GLY A 338 0.47 -4.13 -4.88
CA GLY A 338 0.23 -4.87 -3.63
C GLY A 338 1.37 -4.78 -2.63
N GLN A 339 2.16 -3.70 -2.64
CA GLN A 339 3.09 -3.41 -1.55
C GLN A 339 2.29 -3.07 -0.30
N LEU A 340 2.40 -3.86 0.77
CA LEU A 340 1.65 -3.66 2.00
C LEU A 340 2.57 -3.70 3.21
N ILE A 341 2.35 -2.77 4.16
CA ILE A 341 2.84 -2.85 5.53
C ILE A 341 1.61 -2.69 6.41
N VAL A 342 1.12 -3.77 6.99
CA VAL A 342 -0.13 -3.81 7.76
C VAL A 342 0.18 -3.91 9.24
N LEU A 343 -0.44 -3.06 10.04
CA LEU A 343 -0.29 -2.97 11.50
C LEU A 343 -1.59 -3.45 12.15
N LEU A 344 -1.48 -4.44 13.03
CA LEU A 344 -2.56 -4.95 13.87
C LEU A 344 -2.16 -4.69 15.33
N ASP A 345 -2.52 -3.51 15.84
CA ASP A 345 -2.13 -3.06 17.19
C ASP A 345 -2.64 -4.01 18.28
N GLU A 346 -3.88 -4.43 18.21
CA GLU A 346 -4.51 -5.32 19.21
C GLU A 346 -3.82 -6.69 19.30
N LEU A 347 -3.14 -7.13 18.25
CA LEU A 347 -2.44 -8.41 18.18
C LEU A 347 -0.91 -8.26 18.26
N ASP A 348 -0.38 -7.06 18.42
CA ASP A 348 1.06 -6.78 18.34
C ASP A 348 1.70 -7.45 17.11
N MET A 349 1.10 -7.20 15.92
CA MET A 349 1.47 -7.88 14.68
C MET A 349 1.72 -6.89 13.54
N VAL A 350 2.75 -7.17 12.74
CA VAL A 350 3.03 -6.52 11.45
C VAL A 350 3.07 -7.57 10.35
N ILE A 351 2.37 -7.30 9.24
CA ILE A 351 2.44 -8.12 8.03
C ILE A 351 3.02 -7.28 6.92
N VAL A 352 4.04 -7.79 6.23
CA VAL A 352 4.66 -7.11 5.08
C VAL A 352 4.54 -7.96 3.84
N VAL A 353 4.07 -7.32 2.78
CA VAL A 353 4.04 -7.87 1.42
C VAL A 353 4.88 -6.99 0.52
N THR A 354 5.78 -7.58 -0.24
CA THR A 354 6.45 -6.94 -1.38
C THR A 354 6.13 -7.72 -2.65
N ALA A 355 5.91 -7.02 -3.76
CA ALA A 355 5.47 -7.61 -5.01
C ALA A 355 6.05 -6.88 -6.23
N ASP A 356 5.90 -7.43 -7.43
CA ASP A 356 6.25 -6.77 -8.68
C ASP A 356 5.21 -5.69 -9.04
N PRO A 357 5.55 -4.38 -8.97
CA PRO A 357 4.62 -3.32 -9.28
C PRO A 357 4.43 -3.10 -10.78
N PHE A 358 5.22 -3.76 -11.63
CA PHE A 358 5.24 -3.55 -13.09
C PHE A 358 4.71 -4.74 -13.89
N TYR A 359 4.24 -5.77 -13.20
CA TYR A 359 3.64 -6.91 -13.87
C TYR A 359 2.41 -6.46 -14.66
N GLU A 360 2.43 -6.62 -15.99
CA GLU A 360 1.37 -6.18 -16.91
C GLU A 360 0.91 -4.73 -16.70
N VAL A 361 1.84 -3.85 -16.72
CA VAL A 361 2.02 -2.45 -16.26
C VAL A 361 0.79 -1.53 -16.13
N TYR A 362 -0.30 -1.67 -16.88
CA TYR A 362 -1.51 -0.83 -16.76
C TYR A 362 -2.76 -1.58 -17.18
N GLY A 363 -3.81 -1.53 -16.35
CA GLY A 363 -5.12 -2.05 -16.70
C GLY A 363 -5.73 -2.97 -15.63
N SER A 364 -6.78 -3.70 -16.02
CA SER A 364 -7.54 -4.59 -15.13
C SER A 364 -6.70 -5.73 -14.54
N GLU A 365 -5.67 -6.20 -15.25
CA GLU A 365 -4.80 -7.28 -14.76
C GLU A 365 -3.88 -6.80 -13.64
N SER A 366 -3.31 -5.60 -13.74
CA SER A 366 -2.51 -5.02 -12.65
C SER A 366 -3.33 -4.91 -11.35
N TRP A 367 -4.56 -4.43 -11.44
CA TRP A 367 -5.46 -4.38 -10.28
C TRP A 367 -5.83 -5.76 -9.76
N ARG A 368 -5.97 -6.76 -10.62
CA ARG A 368 -6.24 -8.15 -10.22
C ARG A 368 -5.13 -8.72 -9.34
N HIS A 369 -3.87 -8.50 -9.71
CA HIS A 369 -2.71 -8.94 -8.92
C HIS A 369 -2.61 -8.19 -7.59
N GLU A 370 -2.79 -6.88 -7.62
CA GLU A 370 -2.81 -6.04 -6.42
C GLU A 370 -3.92 -6.47 -5.44
N LYS A 371 -5.14 -6.67 -5.96
CA LYS A 371 -6.27 -7.19 -5.18
C LYS A 371 -5.98 -8.57 -4.57
N ALA A 372 -5.27 -9.44 -5.27
CA ALA A 372 -4.92 -10.76 -4.74
C ALA A 372 -4.02 -10.69 -3.50
N MET A 373 -3.16 -9.66 -3.38
CA MET A 373 -2.39 -9.42 -2.16
C MET A 373 -3.29 -8.97 -1.00
N PHE A 374 -4.30 -8.11 -1.28
CA PHE A 374 -5.30 -7.75 -0.28
C PHE A 374 -6.15 -8.93 0.16
N ASP A 375 -6.58 -9.78 -0.79
CA ASP A 375 -7.36 -10.99 -0.48
C ASP A 375 -6.52 -11.94 0.39
N LEU A 376 -5.27 -12.20 0.03
CA LEU A 376 -4.36 -13.05 0.80
C LEU A 376 -4.21 -12.60 2.26
N VAL A 377 -3.87 -11.32 2.45
CA VAL A 377 -3.64 -10.76 3.79
C VAL A 377 -4.96 -10.61 4.55
N GLY A 378 -6.02 -10.20 3.85
CA GLY A 378 -7.34 -10.00 4.46
C GLY A 378 -7.97 -11.31 4.96
N GLU A 379 -7.91 -12.39 4.17
CA GLU A 379 -8.38 -13.70 4.57
C GLU A 379 -7.61 -14.24 5.80
N PHE A 380 -6.30 -14.05 5.83
CA PHE A 380 -5.49 -14.42 6.99
C PHE A 380 -5.90 -13.63 8.22
N ILE A 381 -5.98 -12.31 8.16
CA ILE A 381 -6.36 -11.46 9.29
C ILE A 381 -7.77 -11.82 9.79
N ALA A 382 -8.73 -12.00 8.88
CA ALA A 382 -10.11 -12.35 9.23
C ALA A 382 -10.22 -13.73 9.90
N SER A 383 -9.23 -14.62 9.71
CA SER A 383 -9.17 -15.93 10.36
C SER A 383 -8.54 -15.90 11.76
N LEU A 384 -7.90 -14.78 12.15
CA LEU A 384 -7.29 -14.64 13.47
C LEU A 384 -8.35 -14.57 14.58
N PRO A 385 -8.06 -15.08 15.79
CA PRO A 385 -8.96 -14.95 16.91
C PRO A 385 -9.10 -13.48 17.31
N ALA A 386 -10.30 -13.08 17.75
CA ALA A 386 -10.49 -11.77 18.37
C ALA A 386 -9.54 -11.59 19.56
N ALA A 387 -8.99 -10.39 19.76
CA ALA A 387 -8.01 -10.05 20.79
C ALA A 387 -8.58 -10.13 22.21
#